data_12af996bcd2fa3385a604399c473502d
#
_entry.id   12af996bcd2fa3385a604399c473502d
#
_cell.length_a   1.000
_cell.length_b   1.000
_cell.length_c   1.000
_cell.angle_alpha   90.00
_cell.angle_beta   90.00
_cell.angle_gamma   90.00
#
_symmetry.space_group_name_H-M   'P 1'
#
loop_
_entity.id
_entity.type
_entity.pdbx_description
1 polymer ?
#
loop_
_entity_poly.entity_id
_entity_poly.type
_entity_poly.pdbx_seq_one_letter_code
_entity_poly.pdbx_strand_id
1 'polypeptide(L)'
;MKKTIYSLAGFAALLALGFAAWVYSSTYHPAAQETAELSCPTTTPEYDARQGPLSVMSYNVQFFAGKQYVFYFDMPDNQGPDTRPSSQDIATTISGIAALLKETAPDIVFLQEVHDGAAATDHGDQLAELLKQLPANRYPCIASTYYWKADYIPHPQIMGSVGMKLVTLSRYKLSDALRHRLPQPPMDIVSAQFYLKRAILEARLPTVGGPDWQLFNTHFDAFAQGSDTMEQQVDIAASLMQKQDRQDRPFILGGDLNLLMPGQLAQLQPSQRYLYQENTELRRLLQWPSVPSVENIQSEAATWFTHYPNDPDVSGPDRTLDYLFYSQQLSAHNPEVINTRTTQNLSDHLPVWVGFSYPNNKKE
;
A
#
# COMPACT_ATOMS: atom_id res chain seq x y z
N MET A 1 5.74 14.54 -56.19
CA MET A 1 6.14 13.44 -55.30
C MET A 1 7.00 13.87 -54.10
N LYS A 2 8.22 14.46 -54.25
CA LYS A 2 9.07 14.83 -53.09
C LYS A 2 8.39 15.78 -52.13
N LYS A 3 7.72 16.87 -52.58
CA LYS A 3 7.01 17.82 -51.71
C LYS A 3 5.86 17.17 -50.91
N THR A 4 5.12 16.25 -51.55
CA THR A 4 4.03 15.51 -50.92
C THR A 4 4.56 14.56 -49.82
N ILE A 5 5.68 13.92 -50.05
CA ILE A 5 6.36 13.04 -49.08
C ILE A 5 6.82 13.84 -47.87
N TYR A 6 7.43 15.04 -48.07
CA TYR A 6 7.87 15.90 -46.98
C TYR A 6 6.65 16.44 -46.16
N SER A 7 5.53 16.75 -46.84
CA SER A 7 4.31 17.19 -46.14
C SER A 7 3.70 16.06 -45.30
N LEU A 8 3.67 14.83 -45.83
CA LEU A 8 3.20 13.65 -45.10
C LEU A 8 4.12 13.33 -43.89
N ALA A 9 5.44 13.37 -44.09
CA ALA A 9 6.39 13.15 -43.02
C ALA A 9 6.30 14.22 -41.93
N GLY A 10 6.15 15.51 -42.30
CA GLY A 10 5.94 16.61 -41.37
C GLY A 10 4.64 16.45 -40.56
N PHE A 11 3.54 16.05 -41.24
CA PHE A 11 2.26 15.78 -40.54
C PHE A 11 2.35 14.61 -39.58
N ALA A 12 2.99 13.52 -39.94
CA ALA A 12 3.21 12.36 -39.09
C ALA A 12 4.08 12.73 -37.86
N ALA A 13 5.10 13.55 -38.05
CA ALA A 13 5.94 14.03 -36.95
C ALA A 13 5.13 14.92 -35.96
N LEU A 14 4.27 15.80 -36.46
CA LEU A 14 3.38 16.61 -35.62
C LEU A 14 2.37 15.76 -34.82
N LEU A 15 1.80 14.73 -35.44
CA LEU A 15 0.93 13.78 -34.72
C LEU A 15 1.68 13.03 -33.63
N ALA A 16 2.88 12.54 -33.92
CA ALA A 16 3.71 11.85 -32.94
C ALA A 16 4.10 12.75 -31.77
N LEU A 17 4.46 14.01 -32.03
CA LEU A 17 4.75 15.00 -30.99
C LEU A 17 3.50 15.34 -30.17
N GLY A 18 2.34 15.52 -30.83
CA GLY A 18 1.08 15.75 -30.15
C GLY A 18 0.69 14.57 -29.24
N PHE A 19 0.86 13.35 -29.72
CA PHE A 19 0.62 12.14 -28.91
C PHE A 19 1.59 12.06 -27.72
N ALA A 20 2.89 12.27 -27.94
CA ALA A 20 3.86 12.26 -26.84
C ALA A 20 3.57 13.33 -25.79
N ALA A 21 3.20 14.54 -26.22
CA ALA A 21 2.81 15.63 -25.33
C ALA A 21 1.55 15.28 -24.53
N TRP A 22 0.55 14.67 -25.17
CA TRP A 22 -0.66 14.20 -24.49
C TRP A 22 -0.34 13.12 -23.48
N VAL A 23 0.44 12.07 -23.84
CA VAL A 23 0.85 11.01 -22.91
C VAL A 23 1.56 11.61 -21.71
N TYR A 24 2.52 12.52 -21.93
CA TYR A 24 3.27 13.16 -20.86
C TYR A 24 2.38 14.01 -19.95
N SER A 25 1.49 14.83 -20.51
CA SER A 25 0.64 15.74 -19.74
C SER A 25 -0.47 15.03 -18.94
N SER A 26 -0.93 13.86 -19.41
CA SER A 26 -2.02 13.09 -18.79
C SER A 26 -1.54 12.03 -17.80
N THR A 27 -0.22 11.87 -17.59
CA THR A 27 0.36 10.85 -16.70
C THR A 27 1.18 11.48 -15.58
N TYR A 28 1.41 10.72 -14.51
CA TYR A 28 2.11 11.16 -13.32
C TYR A 28 3.62 10.89 -13.39
N HIS A 29 4.44 11.93 -13.14
CA HIS A 29 5.90 11.88 -13.23
C HIS A 29 6.58 12.27 -11.91
N PRO A 30 6.49 11.42 -10.86
CA PRO A 30 7.08 11.73 -9.57
C PRO A 30 8.61 11.71 -9.63
N ALA A 31 9.25 12.59 -8.85
CA ALA A 31 10.69 12.54 -8.63
C ALA A 31 11.10 11.25 -7.90
N ALA A 32 12.41 10.95 -7.86
CA ALA A 32 12.93 9.81 -7.08
C ALA A 32 12.59 9.94 -5.59
N GLN A 33 12.63 11.17 -5.08
CA GLN A 33 12.14 11.56 -3.76
C GLN A 33 11.47 12.92 -3.88
N GLU A 34 10.31 13.08 -3.25
CA GLU A 34 9.58 14.35 -3.20
C GLU A 34 8.79 14.48 -1.89
N THR A 35 8.39 15.70 -1.55
CA THR A 35 7.50 15.95 -0.41
C THR A 35 6.13 15.33 -0.70
N ALA A 36 5.61 14.57 0.26
CA ALA A 36 4.25 14.03 0.23
C ALA A 36 3.25 15.04 0.82
N GLU A 37 1.97 14.84 0.54
CA GLU A 37 0.91 15.61 1.17
C GLU A 37 0.89 15.34 2.68
N LEU A 38 0.83 16.39 3.48
CA LEU A 38 0.69 16.31 4.94
C LEU A 38 -0.30 17.35 5.43
N SER A 39 -1.42 16.90 5.96
CA SER A 39 -2.39 17.72 6.69
C SER A 39 -2.30 17.36 8.16
N CYS A 40 -1.84 18.29 8.98
CA CYS A 40 -1.64 18.07 10.42
C CYS A 40 -1.77 19.39 11.18
N PRO A 41 -2.86 19.61 11.94
CA PRO A 41 -3.02 20.80 12.77
C PRO A 41 -1.87 20.95 13.77
N THR A 42 -1.40 22.18 13.96
CA THR A 42 -0.29 22.47 14.89
C THR A 42 -0.59 22.13 16.35
N THR A 43 -1.88 22.06 16.69
CA THR A 43 -2.38 21.70 18.05
C THR A 43 -2.45 20.23 18.31
N THR A 44 -2.15 19.36 17.30
CA THR A 44 -2.16 17.91 17.47
C THR A 44 -1.07 17.49 18.43
N PRO A 45 -1.38 16.64 19.45
CA PRO A 45 -0.42 16.19 20.44
C PRO A 45 0.66 15.31 19.79
N GLU A 46 1.87 15.38 20.32
CA GLU A 46 2.94 14.43 20.02
C GLU A 46 2.68 13.11 20.75
N TYR A 47 3.19 12.00 20.23
CA TYR A 47 3.13 10.71 20.91
C TYR A 47 4.04 10.73 22.16
N ASP A 48 3.50 10.31 23.30
CA ASP A 48 4.30 10.17 24.52
C ASP A 48 4.56 8.67 24.79
N ALA A 49 5.78 8.22 24.50
CA ALA A 49 6.20 6.83 24.63
C ALA A 49 6.08 6.28 26.09
N ARG A 50 5.91 7.15 27.08
CA ARG A 50 5.74 6.77 28.49
C ARG A 50 4.31 6.38 28.83
N GLN A 51 3.34 6.72 27.99
CA GLN A 51 1.91 6.50 28.27
C GLN A 51 1.42 5.10 27.85
N GLY A 52 2.24 4.33 27.14
CA GLY A 52 1.92 2.98 26.72
C GLY A 52 2.25 2.70 25.26
N PRO A 53 1.93 1.50 24.77
CA PRO A 53 2.19 1.12 23.39
C PRO A 53 1.43 1.99 22.38
N LEU A 54 2.08 2.31 21.25
CA LEU A 54 1.48 2.88 20.05
C LEU A 54 0.82 1.76 19.24
N SER A 55 -0.48 1.81 19.05
CA SER A 55 -1.18 0.83 18.22
C SER A 55 -1.12 1.20 16.75
N VAL A 56 -0.72 0.25 15.90
CA VAL A 56 -0.55 0.43 14.46
C VAL A 56 -1.35 -0.63 13.71
N MET A 57 -2.07 -0.23 12.68
CA MET A 57 -2.79 -1.10 11.77
C MET A 57 -2.28 -0.88 10.35
N SER A 58 -2.02 -1.97 9.59
CA SER A 58 -1.84 -1.93 8.13
C SER A 58 -3.01 -2.61 7.45
N TYR A 59 -3.59 -1.98 6.43
CA TYR A 59 -4.75 -2.52 5.73
C TYR A 59 -4.81 -2.06 4.26
N ASN A 60 -4.65 -2.99 3.32
CA ASN A 60 -5.02 -2.78 1.93
C ASN A 60 -6.55 -2.86 1.83
N VAL A 61 -7.19 -1.77 1.41
CA VAL A 61 -8.66 -1.63 1.40
C VAL A 61 -9.30 -1.93 0.05
N GLN A 62 -8.52 -2.40 -0.94
CA GLN A 62 -9.00 -2.78 -2.26
C GLN A 62 -9.95 -1.71 -2.83
N PHE A 63 -9.51 -0.43 -2.84
CA PHE A 63 -10.34 0.72 -3.23
C PHE A 63 -11.80 0.66 -2.75
N PHE A 64 -12.01 0.07 -1.58
CA PHE A 64 -13.32 -0.15 -0.92
C PHE A 64 -14.34 -0.90 -1.79
N ALA A 65 -13.89 -1.76 -2.69
CA ALA A 65 -14.79 -2.53 -3.54
C ALA A 65 -15.60 -3.57 -2.75
N GLY A 66 -15.02 -4.13 -1.69
CA GLY A 66 -15.54 -5.31 -1.02
C GLY A 66 -15.20 -6.61 -1.77
N LYS A 67 -15.44 -7.75 -1.11
CA LYS A 67 -14.98 -9.06 -1.55
C LYS A 67 -15.79 -9.71 -2.68
N GLN A 68 -16.93 -9.14 -3.07
CA GLN A 68 -17.86 -9.76 -4.03
C GLN A 68 -17.46 -9.59 -5.50
N TYR A 69 -16.42 -8.82 -5.80
CA TYR A 69 -15.97 -8.53 -7.17
C TYR A 69 -14.78 -9.40 -7.55
N VAL A 70 -14.72 -9.80 -8.83
CA VAL A 70 -13.58 -10.49 -9.43
C VAL A 70 -13.11 -9.65 -10.62
N PHE A 71 -12.10 -8.83 -10.39
CA PHE A 71 -11.57 -7.95 -11.41
C PHE A 71 -10.70 -8.71 -12.41
N TYR A 72 -10.44 -8.10 -13.59
CA TYR A 72 -9.65 -8.75 -14.63
C TYR A 72 -8.27 -9.20 -14.13
N PHE A 73 -7.64 -8.43 -13.24
CA PHE A 73 -6.31 -8.72 -12.70
C PHE A 73 -6.31 -9.76 -11.58
N ASP A 74 -7.48 -10.15 -11.05
CA ASP A 74 -7.61 -11.19 -10.03
C ASP A 74 -7.48 -12.61 -10.61
N MET A 75 -7.66 -12.75 -11.92
CA MET A 75 -7.64 -14.03 -12.61
C MET A 75 -6.33 -14.24 -13.39
N PRO A 76 -5.78 -15.48 -13.40
CA PRO A 76 -4.54 -15.81 -14.11
C PRO A 76 -4.54 -15.47 -15.59
N ASP A 77 -5.70 -15.53 -16.23
CA ASP A 77 -5.91 -15.25 -17.66
C ASP A 77 -6.32 -13.80 -17.95
N ASN A 78 -6.36 -12.93 -16.92
CA ASN A 78 -6.87 -11.56 -16.97
C ASN A 78 -8.34 -11.46 -17.48
N GLN A 79 -9.18 -12.46 -17.17
CA GLN A 79 -10.57 -12.55 -17.62
C GLN A 79 -11.60 -12.38 -16.48
N GLY A 80 -11.23 -11.76 -15.37
CA GLY A 80 -12.21 -11.41 -14.34
C GLY A 80 -13.33 -10.54 -14.94
N PRO A 81 -14.61 -10.85 -14.63
CA PRO A 81 -15.76 -10.23 -15.28
C PRO A 81 -16.02 -8.79 -14.87
N ASP A 82 -15.49 -8.37 -13.72
CA ASP A 82 -15.82 -7.07 -13.16
C ASP A 82 -14.82 -6.00 -13.57
N THR A 83 -15.33 -4.83 -13.94
CA THR A 83 -14.52 -3.66 -14.30
C THR A 83 -14.55 -2.57 -13.23
N ARG A 84 -15.61 -2.55 -12.40
CA ARG A 84 -15.81 -1.58 -11.33
C ARG A 84 -16.81 -2.07 -10.29
N PRO A 85 -16.66 -1.68 -9.02
CA PRO A 85 -17.68 -1.89 -8.00
C PRO A 85 -18.85 -0.92 -8.17
N SER A 86 -20.01 -1.25 -7.58
CA SER A 86 -21.11 -0.31 -7.47
C SER A 86 -20.86 0.76 -6.41
N SER A 87 -21.42 1.97 -6.60
CA SER A 87 -21.30 3.06 -5.61
C SER A 87 -21.91 2.67 -4.26
N GLN A 88 -22.96 1.82 -4.27
CA GLN A 88 -23.58 1.31 -3.04
C GLN A 88 -22.66 0.38 -2.28
N ASP A 89 -21.93 -0.51 -2.96
CA ASP A 89 -21.00 -1.44 -2.33
C ASP A 89 -19.77 -0.70 -1.78
N ILE A 90 -19.27 0.30 -2.52
CA ILE A 90 -18.23 1.21 -2.01
C ILE A 90 -18.67 1.87 -0.70
N ALA A 91 -19.88 2.47 -0.67
CA ALA A 91 -20.40 3.12 0.53
C ALA A 91 -20.57 2.13 1.71
N THR A 92 -21.03 0.92 1.42
CA THR A 92 -21.17 -0.15 2.42
C THR A 92 -19.82 -0.59 2.98
N THR A 93 -18.83 -0.76 2.11
CA THR A 93 -17.47 -1.17 2.50
C THR A 93 -16.77 -0.06 3.30
N ILE A 94 -16.88 1.21 2.87
CA ILE A 94 -16.39 2.36 3.66
C ILE A 94 -17.01 2.36 5.06
N SER A 95 -18.32 2.11 5.16
CA SER A 95 -19.01 2.06 6.45
C SER A 95 -18.53 0.91 7.33
N GLY A 96 -18.28 -0.26 6.75
CA GLY A 96 -17.71 -1.42 7.43
C GLY A 96 -16.30 -1.17 7.94
N ILE A 97 -15.43 -0.58 7.12
CA ILE A 97 -14.06 -0.23 7.50
C ILE A 97 -14.06 0.89 8.57
N ALA A 98 -14.95 1.88 8.46
CA ALA A 98 -15.10 2.90 9.48
C ALA A 98 -15.55 2.29 10.83
N ALA A 99 -16.44 1.29 10.82
CA ALA A 99 -16.85 0.57 12.03
C ALA A 99 -15.66 -0.20 12.63
N LEU A 100 -14.89 -0.91 11.82
CA LEU A 100 -13.67 -1.60 12.25
C LEU A 100 -12.66 -0.64 12.90
N LEU A 101 -12.39 0.52 12.27
CA LEU A 101 -11.47 1.53 12.82
C LEU A 101 -11.99 2.17 14.10
N LYS A 102 -13.31 2.25 14.31
CA LYS A 102 -13.89 2.70 15.60
C LYS A 102 -13.73 1.67 16.70
N GLU A 103 -13.94 0.40 16.38
CA GLU A 103 -13.86 -0.72 17.31
C GLU A 103 -12.42 -0.97 17.77
N THR A 104 -11.50 -1.11 16.83
CA THR A 104 -10.08 -1.40 17.10
C THR A 104 -9.29 -0.18 17.55
N ALA A 105 -9.76 1.01 17.17
CA ALA A 105 -9.24 2.32 17.55
C ALA A 105 -7.69 2.46 17.46
N PRO A 106 -7.02 2.05 16.38
CA PRO A 106 -5.58 2.17 16.25
C PRO A 106 -5.13 3.63 16.31
N ASP A 107 -3.90 3.87 16.80
CA ASP A 107 -3.34 5.22 16.85
C ASP A 107 -2.78 5.64 15.48
N ILE A 108 -2.21 4.69 14.73
CA ILE A 108 -1.70 4.86 13.37
C ILE A 108 -2.38 3.85 12.46
N VAL A 109 -2.78 4.29 11.25
CA VAL A 109 -3.33 3.40 10.22
C VAL A 109 -2.58 3.62 8.92
N PHE A 110 -2.01 2.55 8.37
CA PHE A 110 -1.47 2.50 7.01
C PHE A 110 -2.53 1.92 6.10
N LEU A 111 -3.03 2.72 5.15
CA LEU A 111 -3.98 2.28 4.14
C LEU A 111 -3.30 2.24 2.77
N GLN A 112 -3.56 1.18 2.02
CA GLN A 112 -3.16 1.03 0.63
C GLN A 112 -4.42 0.97 -0.23
N GLU A 113 -4.29 1.28 -1.51
CA GLU A 113 -5.37 1.28 -2.51
C GLU A 113 -6.53 2.24 -2.23
N VAL A 114 -6.27 3.38 -1.65
CA VAL A 114 -7.31 4.41 -1.47
C VAL A 114 -7.48 5.22 -2.76
N HIS A 115 -8.63 5.14 -3.40
CA HIS A 115 -8.90 5.89 -4.63
C HIS A 115 -9.24 7.36 -4.34
N ASP A 116 -8.75 8.22 -5.25
CA ASP A 116 -9.06 9.64 -5.31
C ASP A 116 -9.06 10.08 -6.79
N GLY A 117 -10.24 10.34 -7.33
CA GLY A 117 -10.46 10.76 -8.72
C GLY A 117 -10.46 9.62 -9.76
N ALA A 118 -10.51 8.35 -9.35
CA ALA A 118 -10.54 7.22 -10.27
C ALA A 118 -11.94 7.03 -10.89
N ALA A 119 -12.00 6.82 -12.21
CA ALA A 119 -13.25 6.58 -12.94
C ALA A 119 -14.00 5.32 -12.45
N ALA A 120 -13.25 4.27 -12.06
CA ALA A 120 -13.81 3.04 -11.52
C ALA A 120 -14.60 3.24 -10.22
N THR A 121 -14.38 4.34 -9.50
CA THR A 121 -15.04 4.69 -8.24
C THR A 121 -15.71 6.06 -8.30
N ASP A 122 -16.34 6.37 -9.46
CA ASP A 122 -17.12 7.58 -9.71
C ASP A 122 -16.38 8.90 -9.43
N HIS A 123 -15.05 8.91 -9.60
CA HIS A 123 -14.16 10.05 -9.32
C HIS A 123 -14.22 10.56 -7.86
N GLY A 124 -14.71 9.72 -6.92
CA GLY A 124 -14.83 10.09 -5.51
C GLY A 124 -13.48 10.18 -4.80
N ASP A 125 -13.42 11.00 -3.75
CA ASP A 125 -12.36 10.99 -2.74
C ASP A 125 -12.76 10.04 -1.61
N GLN A 126 -12.28 8.79 -1.68
CA GLN A 126 -12.63 7.74 -0.73
C GLN A 126 -12.09 8.02 0.68
N LEU A 127 -10.95 8.72 0.78
CA LEU A 127 -10.42 9.14 2.06
C LEU A 127 -11.37 10.12 2.75
N ALA A 128 -11.82 11.13 2.04
CA ALA A 128 -12.79 12.10 2.58
C ALA A 128 -14.09 11.43 3.03
N GLU A 129 -14.59 10.44 2.27
CA GLU A 129 -15.81 9.69 2.62
C GLU A 129 -15.58 8.82 3.88
N LEU A 130 -14.43 8.18 4.02
CA LEU A 130 -14.07 7.43 5.23
C LEU A 130 -14.00 8.34 6.46
N LEU A 131 -13.31 9.48 6.34
CA LEU A 131 -13.13 10.42 7.45
C LEU A 131 -14.45 11.02 7.95
N LYS A 132 -15.44 11.23 7.07
CA LYS A 132 -16.79 11.67 7.48
C LYS A 132 -17.49 10.69 8.41
N GLN A 133 -17.16 9.41 8.34
CA GLN A 133 -17.77 8.36 9.14
C GLN A 133 -17.03 8.09 10.46
N LEU A 134 -15.83 8.64 10.64
CA LEU A 134 -15.05 8.51 11.86
C LEU A 134 -15.38 9.64 12.86
N PRO A 135 -15.14 9.44 14.16
CA PRO A 135 -15.27 10.52 15.13
C PRO A 135 -14.42 11.74 14.73
N ALA A 136 -14.98 12.93 14.87
CA ALA A 136 -14.27 14.16 14.58
C ALA A 136 -12.91 14.20 15.30
N ASN A 137 -11.87 14.58 14.58
CA ASN A 137 -10.50 14.65 15.11
C ASN A 137 -9.91 13.30 15.60
N ARG A 138 -10.46 12.14 15.20
CA ARG A 138 -9.85 10.85 15.54
C ARG A 138 -8.45 10.72 14.95
N TYR A 139 -8.29 11.13 13.70
CA TYR A 139 -7.02 11.17 12.98
C TYR A 139 -6.75 12.58 12.43
N PRO A 140 -6.31 13.51 13.29
CA PRO A 140 -6.08 14.89 12.87
C PRO A 140 -4.89 15.05 11.91
N CYS A 141 -3.92 14.13 11.95
CA CYS A 141 -2.78 14.15 11.03
C CYS A 141 -2.92 13.06 9.97
N ILE A 142 -2.75 13.47 8.72
CA ILE A 142 -2.89 12.62 7.54
C ILE A 142 -1.72 12.91 6.62
N ALA A 143 -0.92 11.88 6.32
CA ALA A 143 0.04 11.92 5.22
C ALA A 143 -0.48 11.07 4.07
N SER A 144 -0.33 11.55 2.82
CA SER A 144 -0.76 10.79 1.65
C SER A 144 0.11 11.05 0.43
N THR A 145 0.12 10.07 -0.49
CA THR A 145 0.78 10.21 -1.78
C THR A 145 0.16 9.31 -2.82
N TYR A 146 0.07 9.79 -4.06
CA TYR A 146 -0.30 8.92 -5.16
C TYR A 146 0.83 7.95 -5.50
N TYR A 147 0.44 6.72 -5.85
CA TYR A 147 1.34 5.77 -6.50
C TYR A 147 0.77 5.26 -7.83
N TRP A 148 -0.44 5.66 -8.21
CA TRP A 148 -1.00 5.56 -9.54
C TRP A 148 -1.87 6.77 -9.81
N LYS A 149 -1.55 7.52 -10.86
CA LYS A 149 -2.34 8.69 -11.27
C LYS A 149 -2.19 8.93 -12.76
N ALA A 150 -3.31 9.04 -13.43
CA ALA A 150 -3.39 9.48 -14.83
C ALA A 150 -4.79 10.02 -15.10
N ASP A 151 -4.89 11.03 -15.97
CA ASP A 151 -6.17 11.59 -16.36
C ASP A 151 -6.98 10.62 -17.23
N TYR A 152 -6.28 9.74 -17.96
CA TYR A 152 -6.90 8.73 -18.80
C TYR A 152 -5.94 7.56 -19.07
N ILE A 153 -6.40 6.33 -18.82
CA ILE A 153 -5.69 5.09 -19.16
C ILE A 153 -6.41 4.45 -20.36
N PRO A 154 -5.73 4.32 -21.52
CA PRO A 154 -6.32 3.72 -22.71
C PRO A 154 -6.21 2.18 -22.68
N HIS A 155 -6.70 1.57 -21.59
CA HIS A 155 -6.75 0.12 -21.43
C HIS A 155 -8.21 -0.34 -21.47
N PRO A 156 -8.58 -1.39 -22.22
CA PRO A 156 -9.98 -1.81 -22.41
C PRO A 156 -10.77 -2.01 -21.10
N GLN A 157 -10.10 -2.44 -20.04
CA GLN A 157 -10.74 -2.69 -18.74
C GLN A 157 -10.77 -1.44 -17.82
N ILE A 158 -10.21 -0.30 -18.27
CA ILE A 158 -10.13 0.92 -17.45
C ILE A 158 -10.84 2.09 -18.16
N MET A 159 -10.38 2.46 -19.37
CA MET A 159 -10.95 3.53 -20.22
C MET A 159 -11.36 4.77 -19.44
N GLY A 160 -10.49 5.26 -18.55
CA GLY A 160 -10.80 6.37 -17.66
C GLY A 160 -9.61 6.82 -16.83
N SER A 161 -9.84 7.78 -15.95
CA SER A 161 -8.86 8.26 -15.00
C SER A 161 -8.55 7.20 -13.94
N VAL A 162 -7.35 7.27 -13.41
CA VAL A 162 -6.93 6.52 -12.21
C VAL A 162 -6.35 7.48 -11.18
N GLY A 163 -6.60 7.18 -9.91
CA GLY A 163 -6.04 7.88 -8.77
C GLY A 163 -6.02 6.94 -7.60
N MET A 164 -4.83 6.48 -7.16
CA MET A 164 -4.67 5.50 -6.10
C MET A 164 -3.55 5.96 -5.17
N LYS A 165 -3.85 6.02 -3.87
CA LYS A 165 -2.98 6.58 -2.84
C LYS A 165 -2.55 5.56 -1.80
N LEU A 166 -1.36 5.80 -1.23
CA LEU A 166 -1.00 5.40 0.12
C LEU A 166 -1.47 6.50 1.08
N VAL A 167 -2.07 6.10 2.21
CA VAL A 167 -2.53 7.03 3.24
C VAL A 167 -2.06 6.55 4.61
N THR A 168 -1.47 7.46 5.37
CA THR A 168 -1.13 7.24 6.78
C THR A 168 -2.00 8.15 7.64
N LEU A 169 -2.91 7.57 8.40
CA LEU A 169 -3.72 8.28 9.39
C LEU A 169 -3.03 8.24 10.74
N SER A 170 -3.03 9.34 11.46
CA SER A 170 -2.42 9.41 12.80
C SER A 170 -3.27 10.20 13.78
N ARG A 171 -3.42 9.63 14.96
CA ARG A 171 -3.95 10.32 16.13
C ARG A 171 -2.99 11.38 16.67
N TYR A 172 -1.70 11.19 16.41
CA TYR A 172 -0.62 12.04 16.90
C TYR A 172 -0.03 12.86 15.78
N LYS A 173 0.71 13.91 16.15
CA LYS A 173 1.42 14.78 15.22
C LYS A 173 2.34 13.99 14.31
N LEU A 174 2.27 14.29 13.02
CA LEU A 174 3.23 13.84 12.01
C LEU A 174 4.01 15.04 11.48
N SER A 175 5.25 14.80 11.05
CA SER A 175 6.08 15.79 10.37
C SER A 175 6.88 15.16 9.24
N ASP A 176 7.40 16.00 8.33
CA ASP A 176 8.34 15.62 7.26
C ASP A 176 7.87 14.43 6.40
N ALA A 177 6.67 14.53 5.86
CA ALA A 177 6.16 13.50 4.95
C ALA A 177 6.90 13.52 3.61
N LEU A 178 7.46 12.36 3.20
CA LEU A 178 8.23 12.17 1.98
C LEU A 178 7.69 10.98 1.20
N ARG A 179 7.76 11.08 -0.13
CA ARG A 179 7.50 9.99 -1.06
C ARG A 179 8.81 9.51 -1.65
N HIS A 180 9.09 8.22 -1.55
CA HIS A 180 10.21 7.56 -2.22
C HIS A 180 9.66 6.71 -3.37
N ARG A 181 10.11 7.00 -4.61
CA ARG A 181 9.71 6.24 -5.79
C ARG A 181 10.34 4.85 -5.77
N LEU A 182 9.54 3.82 -6.06
CA LEU A 182 10.00 2.47 -6.28
C LEU A 182 10.19 2.18 -7.78
N PRO A 183 11.08 1.26 -8.16
CA PRO A 183 11.26 0.80 -9.54
C PRO A 183 9.99 0.18 -10.11
N GLN A 184 9.84 0.29 -11.43
CA GLN A 184 8.78 -0.33 -12.21
C GLN A 184 9.32 -1.57 -12.94
N PRO A 185 8.46 -2.56 -13.26
CA PRO A 185 8.84 -3.65 -14.15
C PRO A 185 9.34 -3.14 -15.51
N PRO A 186 10.24 -3.88 -16.18
CA PRO A 186 10.66 -3.55 -17.53
C PRO A 186 9.47 -3.55 -18.50
N MET A 187 9.27 -2.46 -19.21
CA MET A 187 8.22 -2.32 -20.21
C MET A 187 8.60 -1.26 -21.25
N ASP A 188 7.82 -1.16 -22.34
CA ASP A 188 8.04 -0.14 -23.35
C ASP A 188 7.78 1.28 -22.80
N ILE A 189 8.37 2.28 -23.48
CA ILE A 189 8.37 3.67 -23.03
C ILE A 189 6.95 4.23 -22.86
N VAL A 190 5.99 3.82 -23.69
CA VAL A 190 4.61 4.34 -23.64
C VAL A 190 3.86 3.69 -22.49
N SER A 191 3.87 2.36 -22.40
CA SER A 191 3.23 1.61 -21.31
C SER A 191 3.76 2.04 -19.94
N ALA A 192 5.07 2.29 -19.84
CA ALA A 192 5.71 2.79 -18.62
C ALA A 192 5.11 4.11 -18.10
N GLN A 193 4.56 4.97 -18.98
CA GLN A 193 3.97 6.24 -18.54
C GLN A 193 2.65 6.00 -17.77
N PHE A 194 1.87 5.02 -18.19
CA PHE A 194 0.55 4.72 -17.64
C PHE A 194 0.58 3.74 -16.47
N TYR A 195 1.71 3.05 -16.26
CA TYR A 195 1.87 2.06 -15.21
C TYR A 195 1.96 2.69 -13.82
N LEU A 196 1.70 1.89 -12.78
CA LEU A 196 1.81 2.29 -11.37
C LEU A 196 3.22 2.85 -11.08
N LYS A 197 3.26 3.92 -10.31
CA LYS A 197 4.48 4.56 -9.80
C LYS A 197 4.61 4.21 -8.32
N ARG A 198 4.75 2.91 -8.01
CA ARG A 198 4.85 2.40 -6.64
C ARG A 198 5.78 3.26 -5.79
N ALA A 199 5.49 3.36 -4.50
CA ALA A 199 6.20 4.25 -3.59
C ALA A 199 6.23 3.73 -2.16
N ILE A 200 7.13 4.28 -1.36
CA ILE A 200 7.10 4.25 0.09
C ILE A 200 6.75 5.66 0.57
N LEU A 201 5.68 5.79 1.33
CA LEU A 201 5.30 7.00 2.04
C LEU A 201 5.97 7.00 3.41
N GLU A 202 6.91 7.89 3.60
CA GLU A 202 7.63 8.11 4.87
C GLU A 202 6.98 9.26 5.62
N ALA A 203 6.79 9.12 6.93
CA ALA A 203 6.41 10.22 7.82
C ALA A 203 7.13 10.09 9.16
N ARG A 204 7.53 11.23 9.75
CA ARG A 204 8.12 11.25 11.08
C ARG A 204 7.02 11.44 12.14
N LEU A 205 7.09 10.64 13.20
CA LEU A 205 6.26 10.73 14.39
C LEU A 205 7.10 11.36 15.52
N PRO A 206 6.98 12.67 15.79
CA PRO A 206 7.61 13.30 16.95
C PRO A 206 7.17 12.65 18.24
N THR A 207 8.13 12.32 19.10
CA THR A 207 7.90 11.49 20.28
C THR A 207 8.45 12.13 21.54
N VAL A 208 7.61 12.26 22.57
CA VAL A 208 8.01 12.69 23.90
C VAL A 208 8.46 11.49 24.70
N GLY A 209 9.56 11.62 25.44
CA GLY A 209 10.09 10.55 26.31
C GLY A 209 10.89 9.47 25.58
N GLY A 210 11.25 9.69 24.33
CA GLY A 210 12.05 8.81 23.50
C GLY A 210 12.52 9.49 22.21
N PRO A 211 13.23 8.79 21.33
CA PRO A 211 13.55 9.29 19.99
C PRO A 211 12.30 9.36 19.13
N ASP A 212 12.29 10.24 18.12
CA ASP A 212 11.25 10.27 17.10
C ASP A 212 11.22 8.96 16.31
N TRP A 213 10.03 8.48 16.00
CA TRP A 213 9.87 7.26 15.19
C TRP A 213 9.71 7.60 13.72
N GLN A 214 10.15 6.68 12.86
CA GLN A 214 9.95 6.78 11.43
C GLN A 214 8.89 5.77 10.97
N LEU A 215 7.86 6.25 10.30
CA LEU A 215 6.75 5.46 9.77
C LEU A 215 6.90 5.34 8.26
N PHE A 216 6.79 4.13 7.74
CA PHE A 216 6.85 3.83 6.31
C PHE A 216 5.61 3.02 5.91
N ASN A 217 4.79 3.57 5.02
CA ASN A 217 3.64 2.88 4.42
C ASN A 217 3.96 2.57 2.96
N THR A 218 3.76 1.35 2.51
CA THR A 218 4.09 0.94 1.14
C THR A 218 3.09 -0.04 0.55
N HIS A 219 3.12 -0.16 -0.78
CA HIS A 219 2.48 -1.22 -1.52
C HIS A 219 3.41 -1.58 -2.70
N PHE A 220 4.03 -2.76 -2.63
CA PHE A 220 4.96 -3.24 -3.65
C PHE A 220 4.23 -3.73 -4.90
N ASP A 221 4.99 -4.01 -5.96
CA ASP A 221 4.41 -4.45 -7.22
C ASP A 221 3.87 -5.88 -7.13
N ALA A 222 2.73 -6.14 -7.76
CA ALA A 222 2.12 -7.46 -7.85
C ALA A 222 2.38 -8.15 -9.21
N PHE A 223 2.90 -7.41 -10.21
CA PHE A 223 2.98 -7.83 -11.61
C PHE A 223 4.41 -7.84 -12.15
N ALA A 224 5.39 -8.00 -11.26
CA ALA A 224 6.82 -7.91 -11.59
C ALA A 224 7.48 -9.27 -11.89
N GLN A 225 6.69 -10.32 -12.12
CA GLN A 225 7.19 -11.67 -12.37
C GLN A 225 8.18 -11.70 -13.54
N GLY A 226 9.27 -12.45 -13.36
CA GLY A 226 10.32 -12.59 -14.37
C GLY A 226 11.28 -11.40 -14.50
N SER A 227 11.23 -10.45 -13.55
CA SER A 227 12.16 -9.31 -13.46
C SER A 227 12.78 -9.22 -12.06
N ASP A 228 13.78 -8.37 -11.90
CA ASP A 228 14.43 -8.04 -10.62
C ASP A 228 13.75 -6.88 -9.87
N THR A 229 12.57 -6.46 -10.33
CA THR A 229 11.86 -5.29 -9.79
C THR A 229 11.55 -5.46 -8.31
N MET A 230 11.07 -6.63 -7.89
CA MET A 230 10.75 -6.88 -6.47
C MET A 230 12.00 -6.84 -5.61
N GLU A 231 13.11 -7.40 -6.10
CA GLU A 231 14.42 -7.30 -5.44
C GLU A 231 14.84 -5.85 -5.23
N GLN A 232 14.73 -5.02 -6.26
CA GLN A 232 15.06 -3.59 -6.19
C GLN A 232 14.13 -2.81 -5.25
N GLN A 233 12.83 -3.13 -5.22
CA GLN A 233 11.87 -2.51 -4.31
C GLN A 233 12.17 -2.86 -2.85
N VAL A 234 12.48 -4.12 -2.57
CA VAL A 234 12.94 -4.60 -1.25
C VAL A 234 14.25 -3.92 -0.83
N ASP A 235 15.20 -3.76 -1.75
CA ASP A 235 16.48 -3.10 -1.47
C ASP A 235 16.31 -1.63 -1.07
N ILE A 236 15.38 -0.91 -1.69
CA ILE A 236 15.07 0.46 -1.30
C ILE A 236 14.46 0.49 0.11
N ALA A 237 13.49 -0.38 0.40
CA ALA A 237 12.90 -0.48 1.74
C ALA A 237 13.97 -0.82 2.80
N ALA A 238 14.80 -1.83 2.54
CA ALA A 238 15.91 -2.21 3.41
C ALA A 238 16.89 -1.04 3.65
N SER A 239 17.20 -0.28 2.60
CA SER A 239 18.10 0.89 2.71
C SER A 239 17.53 2.00 3.59
N LEU A 240 16.21 2.24 3.51
CA LEU A 240 15.52 3.20 4.38
C LEU A 240 15.53 2.74 5.84
N MET A 241 15.23 1.47 6.09
CA MET A 241 15.24 0.88 7.43
C MET A 241 16.66 0.91 8.03
N GLN A 242 17.69 0.48 7.28
CA GLN A 242 19.10 0.55 7.69
C GLN A 242 19.58 1.97 7.99
N LYS A 243 19.05 2.97 7.25
CA LYS A 243 19.34 4.38 7.54
C LYS A 243 18.82 4.76 8.94
N GLN A 244 17.66 4.27 9.35
CA GLN A 244 17.11 4.53 10.68
C GLN A 244 17.94 3.82 11.77
N ASP A 245 18.32 2.56 11.55
CA ASP A 245 19.20 1.83 12.48
C ASP A 245 20.54 2.57 12.73
N ARG A 246 21.16 3.07 11.65
CA ARG A 246 22.40 3.86 11.77
C ARG A 246 22.23 5.17 12.53
N GLN A 247 21.01 5.70 12.60
CA GLN A 247 20.65 6.92 13.32
C GLN A 247 20.10 6.64 14.73
N ASP A 248 20.10 5.36 15.12
CA ASP A 248 19.50 4.91 16.38
C ASP A 248 18.03 5.38 16.55
N ARG A 249 17.27 5.34 15.45
CA ARG A 249 15.89 5.82 15.38
C ARG A 249 14.93 4.65 15.18
N PRO A 250 13.93 4.49 16.07
CA PRO A 250 12.89 3.49 15.90
C PRO A 250 12.11 3.72 14.61
N PHE A 251 11.71 2.62 13.95
CA PHE A 251 10.89 2.68 12.75
C PHE A 251 9.87 1.54 12.70
N ILE A 252 8.83 1.76 11.90
CA ILE A 252 7.84 0.76 11.49
C ILE A 252 7.64 0.90 9.98
N LEU A 253 7.82 -0.19 9.24
CA LEU A 253 7.47 -0.29 7.83
C LEU A 253 6.32 -1.28 7.70
N GLY A 254 5.19 -0.80 7.17
CA GLY A 254 4.00 -1.62 6.96
C GLY A 254 3.42 -1.46 5.57
N GLY A 255 2.64 -2.46 5.16
CA GLY A 255 1.90 -2.43 3.90
C GLY A 255 1.78 -3.80 3.27
N ASP A 256 1.18 -3.80 2.10
CA ASP A 256 1.11 -4.93 1.21
C ASP A 256 2.43 -5.02 0.41
N LEU A 257 3.22 -6.03 0.72
CA LEU A 257 4.50 -6.24 0.06
C LEU A 257 4.42 -7.18 -1.14
N ASN A 258 3.27 -7.80 -1.40
CA ASN A 258 3.06 -8.77 -2.48
C ASN A 258 4.12 -9.90 -2.53
N LEU A 259 4.72 -10.21 -1.40
CA LEU A 259 5.77 -11.23 -1.25
C LEU A 259 5.37 -12.24 -0.19
N LEU A 260 5.50 -13.51 -0.50
CA LEU A 260 5.24 -14.60 0.45
C LEU A 260 6.32 -14.67 1.52
N MET A 261 5.93 -15.06 2.72
CA MET A 261 6.88 -15.53 3.72
C MET A 261 7.57 -16.82 3.23
N PRO A 262 8.86 -17.03 3.53
CA PRO A 262 9.56 -18.25 3.14
C PRO A 262 8.81 -19.52 3.54
N GLY A 263 8.63 -20.44 2.58
CA GLY A 263 7.95 -21.72 2.77
C GLY A 263 6.45 -21.72 2.48
N GLN A 264 5.82 -20.56 2.26
CA GLN A 264 4.39 -20.50 1.94
C GLN A 264 4.06 -20.95 0.52
N LEU A 265 4.96 -20.82 -0.45
CA LEU A 265 4.69 -21.14 -1.86
C LEU A 265 4.15 -22.57 -2.03
N ALA A 266 4.71 -23.55 -1.31
CA ALA A 266 4.28 -24.93 -1.39
C ALA A 266 2.85 -25.18 -0.86
N GLN A 267 2.32 -24.26 -0.04
CA GLN A 267 0.98 -24.35 0.55
C GLN A 267 -0.10 -23.82 -0.39
N LEU A 268 0.26 -22.97 -1.36
CA LEU A 268 -0.69 -22.41 -2.31
C LEU A 268 -1.20 -23.46 -3.30
N GLN A 269 -2.40 -23.24 -3.81
CA GLN A 269 -2.93 -24.00 -4.94
C GLN A 269 -1.99 -23.86 -6.16
N PRO A 270 -1.82 -24.92 -6.98
CA PRO A 270 -0.92 -24.90 -8.13
C PRO A 270 -1.19 -23.73 -9.10
N SER A 271 -2.46 -23.38 -9.31
CA SER A 271 -2.90 -22.24 -10.15
C SER A 271 -2.44 -20.87 -9.64
N GLN A 272 -2.08 -20.74 -8.37
CA GLN A 272 -1.66 -19.48 -7.75
C GLN A 272 -0.14 -19.34 -7.61
N ARG A 273 0.63 -20.44 -7.76
CA ARG A 273 2.07 -20.46 -7.49
C ARG A 273 2.89 -19.64 -8.48
N TYR A 274 2.43 -19.47 -9.72
CA TYR A 274 3.15 -18.75 -10.77
C TYR A 274 3.34 -17.25 -10.46
N LEU A 275 2.55 -16.70 -9.53
CA LEU A 275 2.63 -15.31 -9.08
C LEU A 275 3.84 -15.05 -8.18
N TYR A 276 4.45 -16.09 -7.61
CA TYR A 276 5.46 -15.97 -6.57
C TYR A 276 6.68 -16.84 -6.86
N GLN A 277 7.77 -16.57 -6.14
CA GLN A 277 9.02 -17.30 -6.23
C GLN A 277 9.31 -18.08 -4.94
N GLU A 278 9.95 -19.26 -5.06
CA GLU A 278 10.37 -20.07 -3.91
C GLU A 278 11.42 -19.31 -3.06
N ASN A 279 12.35 -18.66 -3.73
CA ASN A 279 13.33 -17.81 -3.06
C ASN A 279 12.81 -16.36 -3.00
N THR A 280 11.83 -16.12 -2.14
CA THR A 280 11.19 -14.81 -1.98
C THR A 280 12.20 -13.72 -1.60
N GLU A 281 12.10 -12.57 -2.22
CA GLU A 281 12.92 -11.38 -1.97
C GLU A 281 12.69 -10.82 -0.55
N LEU A 282 11.57 -11.16 0.08
CA LEU A 282 11.24 -10.80 1.47
C LEU A 282 12.35 -11.19 2.45
N ARG A 283 13.14 -12.24 2.13
CA ARG A 283 14.28 -12.70 2.97
C ARG A 283 15.25 -11.59 3.36
N ARG A 284 15.40 -10.57 2.52
CA ARG A 284 16.28 -9.43 2.80
C ARG A 284 15.78 -8.54 3.93
N LEU A 285 14.46 -8.53 4.17
CA LEU A 285 13.84 -7.77 5.27
C LEU A 285 13.82 -8.56 6.58
N LEU A 286 14.00 -9.90 6.56
CA LEU A 286 13.90 -10.76 7.74
C LEU A 286 15.07 -10.60 8.74
N GLN A 287 16.00 -9.69 8.50
CA GLN A 287 16.95 -9.25 9.51
C GLN A 287 16.29 -8.37 10.59
N TRP A 288 15.12 -7.82 10.31
CA TRP A 288 14.27 -7.11 11.26
C TRP A 288 13.09 -7.97 11.69
N PRO A 289 12.61 -7.80 12.92
CA PRO A 289 11.39 -8.45 13.37
C PRO A 289 10.20 -7.98 12.55
N SER A 290 9.22 -8.87 12.38
CA SER A 290 7.98 -8.59 11.63
C SER A 290 6.75 -9.19 12.30
N VAL A 291 5.61 -8.64 11.97
CA VAL A 291 4.29 -9.21 12.22
C VAL A 291 3.56 -9.28 10.88
N PRO A 292 3.11 -10.48 10.45
CA PRO A 292 3.46 -11.79 10.98
C PRO A 292 4.96 -12.10 10.90
N SER A 293 5.47 -12.94 11.80
CA SER A 293 6.86 -13.40 11.80
C SER A 293 7.02 -14.74 11.06
N VAL A 294 8.25 -15.12 10.74
CA VAL A 294 8.55 -16.45 10.19
C VAL A 294 8.03 -17.57 11.10
N GLU A 295 8.20 -17.42 12.43
CA GLU A 295 7.75 -18.39 13.41
C GLU A 295 6.21 -18.51 13.43
N ASN A 296 5.50 -17.39 13.35
CA ASN A 296 4.04 -17.39 13.24
C ASN A 296 3.55 -18.22 12.05
N ILE A 297 4.16 -18.01 10.89
CA ILE A 297 3.78 -18.71 9.66
C ILE A 297 4.14 -20.19 9.72
N GLN A 298 5.25 -20.56 10.35
CA GLN A 298 5.67 -21.94 10.47
C GLN A 298 4.83 -22.74 11.49
N SER A 299 4.33 -22.10 12.54
CA SER A 299 3.56 -22.76 13.60
C SER A 299 2.06 -22.77 13.33
N GLU A 300 1.49 -21.64 12.90
CA GLU A 300 0.04 -21.42 12.80
C GLU A 300 -0.33 -20.58 11.58
N ALA A 301 0.14 -20.95 10.39
CA ALA A 301 0.02 -20.14 9.17
C ALA A 301 -1.38 -19.58 8.93
N ALA A 302 -2.43 -20.37 9.11
CA ALA A 302 -3.81 -19.99 8.84
C ALA A 302 -4.31 -18.82 9.73
N THR A 303 -3.76 -18.65 10.93
CA THR A 303 -4.04 -17.52 11.83
C THR A 303 -3.45 -16.22 11.29
N TRP A 304 -2.40 -16.32 10.48
CA TRP A 304 -1.59 -15.21 10.02
C TRP A 304 -1.71 -14.91 8.53
N PHE A 305 -2.64 -15.56 7.82
CA PHE A 305 -2.94 -15.21 6.44
C PHE A 305 -3.61 -13.84 6.38
N THR A 306 -3.07 -12.97 5.52
CA THR A 306 -3.57 -11.61 5.35
C THR A 306 -4.26 -11.38 4.02
N HIS A 307 -4.21 -12.35 3.10
CA HIS A 307 -4.81 -12.19 1.79
C HIS A 307 -5.76 -13.35 1.45
N TYR A 308 -6.95 -12.98 1.01
CA TYR A 308 -8.00 -13.85 0.52
C TYR A 308 -8.28 -13.50 -0.95
N PRO A 309 -7.63 -14.15 -1.93
CA PRO A 309 -7.80 -13.80 -3.34
C PRO A 309 -9.26 -13.79 -3.79
N ASN A 310 -9.57 -12.91 -4.74
CA ASN A 310 -10.89 -12.87 -5.36
C ASN A 310 -11.12 -14.02 -6.37
N ASP A 311 -10.10 -14.82 -6.66
CA ASP A 311 -10.21 -16.03 -7.48
C ASP A 311 -11.27 -16.98 -6.87
N PRO A 312 -12.35 -17.32 -7.61
CA PRO A 312 -13.43 -18.19 -7.10
C PRO A 312 -12.98 -19.59 -6.69
N ASP A 313 -11.81 -20.05 -7.17
CA ASP A 313 -11.24 -21.34 -6.80
C ASP A 313 -10.56 -21.32 -5.42
N VAL A 314 -10.42 -20.14 -4.80
CA VAL A 314 -9.86 -19.96 -3.46
C VAL A 314 -10.98 -19.68 -2.45
N SER A 315 -11.20 -20.57 -1.50
CA SER A 315 -12.35 -20.54 -0.59
C SER A 315 -12.13 -19.79 0.72
N GLY A 316 -10.94 -19.20 0.93
CA GLY A 316 -10.60 -18.47 2.17
C GLY A 316 -9.21 -17.85 2.11
N PRO A 317 -8.80 -17.08 3.13
CA PRO A 317 -7.44 -16.57 3.23
C PRO A 317 -6.42 -17.72 3.16
N ASP A 318 -5.41 -17.61 2.31
CA ASP A 318 -4.49 -18.72 2.03
C ASP A 318 -3.00 -18.31 2.03
N ARG A 319 -2.71 -17.01 2.18
CA ARG A 319 -1.34 -16.48 2.14
C ARG A 319 -1.19 -15.19 2.95
N THR A 320 0.07 -14.85 3.21
CA THR A 320 0.46 -13.61 3.90
C THR A 320 1.20 -12.72 2.92
N LEU A 321 0.70 -11.50 2.69
CA LEU A 321 1.28 -10.48 1.83
C LEU A 321 1.50 -9.15 2.56
N ASP A 322 0.77 -8.95 3.67
CA ASP A 322 0.79 -7.73 4.48
C ASP A 322 1.63 -7.94 5.73
N TYR A 323 2.50 -7.00 6.01
CA TYR A 323 3.45 -7.09 7.12
C TYR A 323 3.61 -5.76 7.82
N LEU A 324 4.05 -5.83 9.09
CA LEU A 324 4.61 -4.73 9.86
C LEU A 324 6.04 -5.13 10.30
N PHE A 325 7.06 -4.64 9.59
CA PHE A 325 8.47 -4.74 10.00
C PHE A 325 8.78 -3.59 10.95
N TYR A 326 9.62 -3.84 11.95
CA TYR A 326 9.94 -2.82 12.95
C TYR A 326 11.37 -2.93 13.46
N SER A 327 11.91 -1.82 13.98
CA SER A 327 13.26 -1.80 14.53
C SER A 327 13.37 -2.69 15.77
N GLN A 328 14.55 -3.28 15.99
CA GLN A 328 14.84 -4.14 17.16
C GLN A 328 14.72 -3.39 18.50
N GLN A 329 14.67 -2.07 18.47
CA GLN A 329 14.46 -1.23 19.65
C GLN A 329 13.02 -1.25 20.16
N LEU A 330 12.07 -1.71 19.34
CA LEU A 330 10.66 -1.78 19.68
C LEU A 330 10.28 -3.18 20.17
N SER A 331 9.33 -3.23 21.09
CA SER A 331 8.67 -4.47 21.50
C SER A 331 7.24 -4.50 20.94
N ALA A 332 6.87 -5.60 20.28
CA ALA A 332 5.52 -5.83 19.77
C ALA A 332 4.62 -6.44 20.85
N HIS A 333 3.38 -5.96 20.94
CA HIS A 333 2.37 -6.38 21.90
C HIS A 333 1.08 -6.77 21.19
N ASN A 334 0.51 -7.92 21.58
CA ASN A 334 -0.78 -8.43 21.09
C ASN A 334 -0.91 -8.37 19.57
N PRO A 335 0.08 -8.89 18.79
CA PRO A 335 0.01 -8.88 17.36
C PRO A 335 -1.14 -9.79 16.88
N GLU A 336 -1.91 -9.33 15.89
CA GLU A 336 -2.99 -10.11 15.32
C GLU A 336 -3.26 -9.75 13.85
N VAL A 337 -3.78 -10.71 13.10
CA VAL A 337 -4.51 -10.50 11.85
C VAL A 337 -5.98 -10.53 12.20
N ILE A 338 -6.71 -9.44 11.93
CA ILE A 338 -8.13 -9.36 12.26
C ILE A 338 -8.92 -10.13 11.20
N ASN A 339 -8.97 -11.44 11.40
CA ASN A 339 -9.62 -12.39 10.50
C ASN A 339 -11.01 -12.78 11.04
N THR A 340 -12.01 -12.00 10.71
CA THR A 340 -13.41 -12.23 11.05
C THR A 340 -14.24 -12.36 9.77
N ARG A 341 -15.44 -12.93 9.89
CA ARG A 341 -16.38 -12.98 8.76
C ARG A 341 -16.68 -11.57 8.20
N THR A 342 -16.67 -10.56 9.05
CA THR A 342 -16.88 -9.18 8.63
C THR A 342 -15.69 -8.69 7.81
N THR A 343 -14.47 -8.81 8.31
CA THR A 343 -13.27 -8.32 7.62
C THR A 343 -13.02 -9.04 6.31
N GLN A 344 -13.31 -10.35 6.21
CA GLN A 344 -13.25 -11.13 4.97
C GLN A 344 -14.20 -10.63 3.86
N ASN A 345 -15.22 -9.82 4.19
CA ASN A 345 -16.14 -9.23 3.21
C ASN A 345 -15.80 -7.80 2.83
N LEU A 346 -14.84 -7.15 3.53
CA LEU A 346 -14.51 -5.74 3.31
C LEU A 346 -13.40 -5.52 2.29
N SER A 347 -12.50 -6.48 2.14
CA SER A 347 -11.37 -6.44 1.20
C SER A 347 -10.91 -7.86 0.91
N ASP A 348 -10.12 -8.04 -0.13
CA ASP A 348 -9.34 -9.24 -0.38
C ASP A 348 -8.10 -9.34 0.53
N HIS A 349 -7.83 -8.30 1.32
CA HIS A 349 -6.83 -8.31 2.39
C HIS A 349 -7.47 -8.26 3.77
N LEU A 350 -6.71 -8.67 4.78
CA LEU A 350 -7.09 -8.64 6.19
C LEU A 350 -6.16 -7.70 6.96
N PRO A 351 -6.69 -6.90 7.91
CA PRO A 351 -5.88 -5.95 8.66
C PRO A 351 -4.87 -6.65 9.57
N VAL A 352 -3.63 -6.17 9.58
CA VAL A 352 -2.58 -6.53 10.56
C VAL A 352 -2.55 -5.46 11.65
N TRP A 353 -2.74 -5.84 12.91
CA TRP A 353 -2.75 -4.93 14.06
C TRP A 353 -1.68 -5.31 15.08
N VAL A 354 -0.97 -4.32 15.63
CA VAL A 354 0.09 -4.51 16.64
C VAL A 354 0.20 -3.28 17.53
N GLY A 355 0.41 -3.46 18.82
CA GLY A 355 0.89 -2.42 19.74
C GLY A 355 2.43 -2.42 19.80
N PHE A 356 3.08 -1.27 19.69
CA PHE A 356 4.53 -1.13 19.79
C PHE A 356 4.93 -0.24 20.96
N SER A 357 5.91 -0.66 21.76
CA SER A 357 6.49 0.17 22.81
C SER A 357 8.01 0.32 22.63
N TYR A 358 8.50 1.51 22.93
CA TYR A 358 9.92 1.77 23.10
C TYR A 358 10.30 1.48 24.57
N PRO A 359 11.36 0.70 24.84
CA PRO A 359 11.73 0.39 26.23
C PRO A 359 12.04 1.67 26.98
N ASN A 360 11.25 1.95 28.01
CA ASN A 360 11.57 2.99 28.97
C ASN A 360 12.84 2.57 29.72
N ASN A 361 14.00 3.08 29.30
CA ASN A 361 15.16 3.10 30.17
C ASN A 361 14.83 4.02 31.37
N LYS A 362 14.09 3.49 32.36
CA LYS A 362 14.20 4.00 33.71
C LYS A 362 15.64 3.71 34.14
N LYS A 363 16.54 4.65 33.90
CA LYS A 363 17.71 4.75 34.78
C LYS A 363 17.14 5.08 36.16
N GLU A 364 17.09 4.05 37.01
CA GLU A 364 17.01 4.23 38.46
C GLU A 364 18.20 5.08 38.94
#